data_ba44d470e9ab84a3c87cb2209b474ed8
#
_entry.id   ba44d470e9ab84a3c87cb2209b474ed8
#
_cell.length_a   1.000
_cell.length_b   1.000
_cell.length_c   1.000
_cell.angle_alpha   90.00
_cell.angle_beta   90.00
_cell.angle_gamma   90.00
#
_symmetry.space_group_name_H-M   'P 1'
#
loop_
_entity.id
_entity.type
_entity.pdbx_description
1 polymer ?
#
loop_
_entity_poly.entity_id
_entity_poly.type
_entity_poly.pdbx_seq_one_letter_code
_entity_poly.pdbx_strand_id
1 'polypeptide(L)'
;DDLPIPFRCVSADAVTGERIVHESGSLVSAIRSSISIPLVFSPYPYEDDRLVVDGGVVDNLPIALARSLGADIVIASDVNALQLQSYEELESLSVMAMQTVILVTQEKAAMQHPLADLLFLPDLRDIYSLDFTKSEQIIERGRQAVEAKRDELAALAEKIESSRGLVALDSNRNGAYSLQPTPTILQ
;
A
#
# COMPACT_ATOMS: atom_id res chain seq x y z
N ASP A 1 -2.26 19.72 -3.92
CA ASP A 1 -1.13 18.86 -3.50
C ASP A 1 0.08 19.74 -3.14
N ASP A 2 0.25 20.02 -1.83
CA ASP A 2 1.39 20.80 -1.33
C ASP A 2 2.62 19.91 -1.08
N LEU A 3 2.48 18.60 -1.28
CA LEU A 3 3.57 17.64 -1.13
C LEU A 3 4.40 17.55 -2.41
N PRO A 4 5.74 17.47 -2.30
CA PRO A 4 6.63 17.36 -3.46
C PRO A 4 6.43 16.06 -4.26
N ILE A 5 5.89 15.02 -3.61
CA ILE A 5 5.49 13.76 -4.22
C ILE A 5 4.00 13.57 -3.94
N PRO A 6 3.16 13.30 -4.94
CA PRO A 6 1.74 13.00 -4.73
C PRO A 6 1.56 11.85 -3.76
N PHE A 7 0.75 12.07 -2.73
CA PHE A 7 0.42 11.05 -1.72
C PHE A 7 -1.07 10.72 -1.80
N ARG A 8 -1.40 9.45 -1.69
CA ARG A 8 -2.77 8.97 -1.55
C ARG A 8 -2.81 7.90 -0.48
N CYS A 9 -3.88 7.85 0.27
CA CYS A 9 -4.18 6.74 1.15
C CYS A 9 -5.66 6.41 1.10
N VAL A 10 -6.02 5.25 1.64
CA VAL A 10 -7.37 4.70 1.55
C VAL A 10 -7.94 4.54 2.95
N SER A 11 -9.22 4.84 3.11
CA SER A 11 -10.04 4.41 4.24
C SER A 11 -11.32 3.75 3.76
N ALA A 12 -12.08 3.16 4.67
CA ALA A 12 -13.37 2.55 4.38
C ALA A 12 -14.45 3.22 5.21
N ASP A 13 -15.58 3.56 4.59
CA ASP A 13 -16.78 3.95 5.32
C ASP A 13 -17.25 2.77 6.17
N ALA A 14 -17.39 3.01 7.48
CA ALA A 14 -17.70 1.95 8.45
C ALA A 14 -19.14 1.43 8.32
N VAL A 15 -20.02 2.16 7.64
CA VAL A 15 -21.44 1.82 7.48
C VAL A 15 -21.69 1.15 6.14
N THR A 16 -21.15 1.73 5.07
CA THR A 16 -21.42 1.27 3.69
C THR A 16 -20.37 0.29 3.16
N GLY A 17 -19.16 0.28 3.75
CA GLY A 17 -18.01 -0.43 3.21
C GLY A 17 -17.42 0.20 1.95
N GLU A 18 -17.84 1.41 1.60
CA GLU A 18 -17.31 2.14 0.45
C GLU A 18 -15.84 2.51 0.66
N ARG A 19 -15.02 2.30 -0.37
CA ARG A 19 -13.63 2.76 -0.38
C ARG A 19 -13.58 4.27 -0.56
N ILE A 20 -12.88 4.97 0.35
CA ILE A 20 -12.64 6.41 0.28
C ILE A 20 -11.15 6.62 -0.02
N VAL A 21 -10.86 7.31 -1.12
CA VAL A 21 -9.49 7.69 -1.49
C VAL A 21 -9.23 9.12 -1.05
N HIS A 22 -8.23 9.31 -0.20
CA HIS A 22 -7.81 10.63 0.26
C HIS A 22 -6.81 11.23 -0.73
N GLU A 23 -7.27 12.19 -1.53
CA GLU A 23 -6.47 12.83 -2.59
C GLU A 23 -6.07 14.27 -2.23
N SER A 24 -6.79 14.90 -1.30
CA SER A 24 -6.60 16.30 -0.90
C SER A 24 -7.06 16.51 0.54
N GLY A 25 -6.89 17.73 1.05
CA GLY A 25 -7.30 18.10 2.39
C GLY A 25 -6.20 17.88 3.43
N SER A 26 -6.59 17.64 4.68
CA SER A 26 -5.65 17.47 5.79
C SER A 26 -4.93 16.11 5.72
N LEU A 27 -3.62 16.13 5.53
CA LEU A 27 -2.79 14.93 5.58
C LEU A 27 -2.94 14.17 6.91
N VAL A 28 -3.06 14.90 8.02
CA VAL A 28 -3.23 14.29 9.35
C VAL A 28 -4.55 13.52 9.42
N SER A 29 -5.65 14.10 8.92
CA SER A 29 -6.96 13.44 8.88
C SER A 29 -6.93 12.24 7.95
N ALA A 30 -6.31 12.35 6.78
CA ALA A 30 -6.18 11.27 5.82
C ALA A 30 -5.42 10.07 6.42
N ILE A 31 -4.25 10.32 7.02
CA ILE A 31 -3.47 9.27 7.69
C ILE A 31 -4.26 8.68 8.86
N ARG A 32 -4.88 9.53 9.71
CA ARG A 32 -5.64 9.04 10.87
C ARG A 32 -6.84 8.17 10.46
N SER A 33 -7.50 8.52 9.35
CA SER A 33 -8.56 7.69 8.75
C SER A 33 -8.01 6.34 8.31
N SER A 34 -6.92 6.36 7.56
CA SER A 34 -6.31 5.18 6.94
C SER A 34 -5.73 4.17 7.95
N ILE A 35 -5.33 4.61 9.14
CA ILE A 35 -4.78 3.75 10.22
C ILE A 35 -5.80 3.40 11.30
N SER A 36 -7.09 3.66 11.09
CA SER A 36 -8.15 3.35 12.07
C SER A 36 -8.50 1.86 12.07
N ILE A 37 -7.51 1.02 12.40
CA ILE A 37 -7.62 -0.44 12.39
C ILE A 37 -8.76 -0.89 13.32
N PRO A 38 -9.77 -1.63 12.79
CA PRO A 38 -10.84 -2.18 13.62
C PRO A 38 -10.31 -3.00 14.78
N LEU A 39 -10.97 -2.96 15.92
CA LEU A 39 -10.58 -3.60 17.19
C LEU A 39 -9.34 -2.99 17.88
N VAL A 40 -8.54 -2.18 17.19
CA VAL A 40 -7.37 -1.47 17.75
C VAL A 40 -7.69 -0.02 18.02
N PHE A 41 -8.32 0.65 17.06
CA PHE A 41 -8.72 2.06 17.17
C PHE A 41 -10.21 2.24 16.98
N SER A 42 -10.74 3.29 17.59
CA SER A 42 -12.11 3.75 17.29
C SER A 42 -12.20 4.26 15.86
N PRO A 43 -13.33 4.04 15.17
CA PRO A 43 -13.59 4.68 13.89
C PRO A 43 -13.36 6.18 13.97
N TYR A 44 -12.83 6.76 12.91
CA TYR A 44 -12.50 8.17 12.85
C TYR A 44 -13.66 8.96 12.21
N PRO A 45 -14.14 10.07 12.85
CA PRO A 45 -15.11 10.96 12.22
C PRO A 45 -14.52 11.61 10.96
N TYR A 46 -15.24 11.51 9.86
CA TYR A 46 -14.84 12.07 8.57
C TYR A 46 -15.97 12.97 8.03
N GLU A 47 -15.76 13.59 6.88
CA GLU A 47 -16.70 14.52 6.25
C GLU A 47 -18.13 13.95 6.18
N ASP A 48 -19.14 14.84 6.18
CA ASP A 48 -20.56 14.49 6.07
C ASP A 48 -21.07 13.49 7.14
N ASP A 49 -20.58 13.62 8.38
CA ASP A 49 -20.95 12.75 9.52
C ASP A 49 -20.64 11.26 9.30
N ARG A 50 -19.74 10.93 8.38
CA ARG A 50 -19.27 9.56 8.17
C ARG A 50 -18.34 9.11 9.28
N LEU A 51 -18.37 7.82 9.55
CA LEU A 51 -17.35 7.15 10.36
C LEU A 51 -16.52 6.27 9.45
N VAL A 52 -15.21 6.43 9.52
CA VAL A 52 -14.30 5.66 8.69
C VAL A 52 -13.37 4.77 9.53
N VAL A 53 -13.00 3.67 8.94
CA VAL A 53 -12.01 2.71 9.47
C VAL A 53 -10.86 2.56 8.48
N ASP A 54 -9.84 1.82 8.87
CA ASP A 54 -8.68 1.50 8.04
C ASP A 54 -9.10 0.98 6.66
N GLY A 55 -8.46 1.52 5.63
CA GLY A 55 -8.72 1.14 4.24
C GLY A 55 -8.35 -0.30 3.92
N GLY A 56 -7.50 -0.92 4.73
CA GLY A 56 -7.11 -2.31 4.57
C GLY A 56 -8.28 -3.29 4.54
N VAL A 57 -9.41 -2.97 5.20
CA VAL A 57 -10.60 -3.84 5.15
C VAL A 57 -11.21 -3.96 3.74
N VAL A 58 -10.97 -2.99 2.87
CA VAL A 58 -11.52 -2.96 1.49
C VAL A 58 -10.45 -3.06 0.43
N ASP A 59 -9.29 -2.41 0.61
CA ASP A 59 -8.22 -2.31 -0.38
C ASP A 59 -6.86 -2.11 0.32
N ASN A 60 -6.30 -3.20 0.85
CA ASN A 60 -5.10 -3.18 1.68
C ASN A 60 -3.80 -3.03 0.88
N LEU A 61 -3.82 -3.35 -0.41
CA LEU A 61 -2.69 -3.17 -1.32
C LEU A 61 -3.20 -2.52 -2.61
N PRO A 62 -3.38 -1.19 -2.66
CA PRO A 62 -4.15 -0.50 -3.70
C PRO A 62 -3.39 -0.32 -5.01
N ILE A 63 -2.87 -1.42 -5.61
CA ILE A 63 -2.11 -1.41 -6.88
C ILE A 63 -2.99 -0.94 -8.03
N ALA A 64 -4.23 -1.45 -8.11
CA ALA A 64 -5.18 -1.02 -9.15
C ALA A 64 -5.49 0.47 -9.06
N LEU A 65 -5.54 1.03 -7.83
CA LEU A 65 -5.71 2.46 -7.63
C LEU A 65 -4.52 3.24 -8.17
N ALA A 66 -3.28 2.80 -7.88
CA ALA A 66 -2.08 3.43 -8.41
C ALA A 66 -2.10 3.49 -9.96
N ARG A 67 -2.51 2.40 -10.59
CA ARG A 67 -2.69 2.34 -12.05
C ARG A 67 -3.75 3.34 -12.54
N SER A 68 -4.90 3.39 -11.87
CA SER A 68 -5.98 4.31 -12.25
C SER A 68 -5.61 5.79 -12.10
N LEU A 69 -4.65 6.10 -11.24
CA LEU A 69 -4.09 7.43 -11.04
C LEU A 69 -2.99 7.78 -12.07
N GLY A 70 -2.73 6.90 -13.03
CA GLY A 70 -1.81 7.16 -14.14
C GLY A 70 -0.38 6.66 -13.92
N ALA A 71 -0.15 5.75 -12.97
CA ALA A 71 1.17 5.16 -12.79
C ALA A 71 1.48 4.18 -13.93
N ASP A 72 2.50 4.48 -14.74
CA ASP A 72 3.01 3.60 -15.80
C ASP A 72 3.75 2.39 -15.22
N ILE A 73 4.38 2.58 -14.06
CA ILE A 73 5.14 1.55 -13.35
C ILE A 73 4.70 1.56 -11.90
N VAL A 74 4.35 0.39 -11.38
CA VAL A 74 3.96 0.19 -9.98
C VAL A 74 4.91 -0.79 -9.31
N ILE A 75 5.62 -0.31 -8.29
CA ILE A 75 6.41 -1.12 -7.38
C ILE A 75 5.59 -1.26 -6.10
N ALA A 76 5.28 -2.48 -5.70
CA ALA A 76 4.48 -2.76 -4.52
C ALA A 76 5.31 -3.49 -3.45
N SER A 77 5.01 -3.20 -2.18
CA SER A 77 5.50 -3.96 -1.03
C SER A 77 4.29 -4.45 -0.24
N ASP A 78 4.05 -5.76 -0.29
CA ASP A 78 2.99 -6.37 0.50
C ASP A 78 3.57 -6.89 1.82
N VAL A 79 3.21 -6.20 2.90
CA VAL A 79 3.63 -6.52 4.27
C VAL A 79 2.56 -7.34 5.03
N ASN A 80 1.51 -7.76 4.34
CA ASN A 80 0.43 -8.55 4.92
C ASN A 80 0.83 -10.02 5.02
N ALA A 81 1.58 -10.35 6.06
CA ALA A 81 1.87 -11.74 6.37
C ALA A 81 0.70 -12.37 7.12
N LEU A 82 0.28 -13.56 6.68
CA LEU A 82 -0.60 -14.41 7.50
C LEU A 82 0.17 -14.81 8.76
N GLN A 83 -0.21 -14.23 9.89
CA GLN A 83 0.38 -14.58 11.17
C GLN A 83 -0.04 -16.00 11.53
N LEU A 84 0.94 -16.79 11.95
CA LEU A 84 0.69 -18.14 12.47
C LEU A 84 0.16 -18.00 13.89
N GLN A 85 -1.16 -18.10 14.05
CA GLN A 85 -1.82 -18.15 15.35
C GLN A 85 -1.86 -19.60 15.85
N SER A 86 -1.68 -19.79 17.14
CA SER A 86 -1.95 -21.09 17.77
C SER A 86 -3.46 -21.30 17.93
N TYR A 87 -3.90 -22.56 18.02
CA TYR A 87 -5.32 -22.85 18.29
C TYR A 87 -5.82 -22.24 19.59
N GLU A 88 -4.95 -22.21 20.62
CA GLU A 88 -5.26 -21.64 21.94
C GLU A 88 -5.49 -20.11 21.86
N GLU A 89 -4.70 -19.41 21.05
CA GLU A 89 -4.88 -17.96 20.82
C GLU A 89 -6.19 -17.66 20.12
N LEU A 90 -6.64 -18.52 19.20
CA LEU A 90 -7.89 -18.37 18.47
C LEU A 90 -9.15 -18.61 19.32
N GLU A 91 -9.03 -19.13 20.53
CA GLU A 91 -10.15 -19.21 21.49
C GLU A 91 -10.63 -17.82 21.94
N SER A 92 -9.76 -16.79 21.86
CA SER A 92 -10.15 -15.41 22.11
C SER A 92 -10.99 -14.85 20.97
N LEU A 93 -12.19 -14.36 21.27
CA LEU A 93 -13.11 -13.80 20.28
C LEU A 93 -12.47 -12.62 19.51
N SER A 94 -11.69 -11.76 20.17
CA SER A 94 -11.03 -10.62 19.56
C SER A 94 -9.91 -11.06 18.62
N VAL A 95 -9.13 -12.09 19.00
CA VAL A 95 -8.08 -12.66 18.15
C VAL A 95 -8.70 -13.34 16.93
N MET A 96 -9.76 -14.10 17.11
CA MET A 96 -10.48 -14.74 16.00
C MET A 96 -11.08 -13.71 15.03
N ALA A 97 -11.69 -12.63 15.56
CA ALA A 97 -12.24 -11.57 14.72
C ALA A 97 -11.14 -10.87 13.91
N MET A 98 -10.01 -10.53 14.53
CA MET A 98 -8.86 -9.94 13.84
C MET A 98 -8.30 -10.89 12.79
N GLN A 99 -8.12 -12.17 13.12
CA GLN A 99 -7.64 -13.18 12.18
C GLN A 99 -8.56 -13.30 10.96
N THR A 100 -9.88 -13.23 11.16
CA THR A 100 -10.84 -13.26 10.06
C THR A 100 -10.67 -12.05 9.12
N VAL A 101 -10.46 -10.85 9.68
CA VAL A 101 -10.18 -9.64 8.88
C VAL A 101 -8.88 -9.83 8.09
N ILE A 102 -7.82 -10.31 8.74
CA ILE A 102 -6.52 -10.57 8.09
C ILE A 102 -6.67 -11.54 6.92
N LEU A 103 -7.37 -12.65 7.08
CA LEU A 103 -7.58 -13.64 6.02
C LEU A 103 -8.27 -13.05 4.79
N VAL A 104 -9.34 -12.28 5.01
CA VAL A 104 -10.10 -11.67 3.90
C VAL A 104 -9.29 -10.58 3.20
N THR A 105 -8.59 -9.74 3.95
CA THR A 105 -7.78 -8.66 3.38
C THR A 105 -6.57 -9.18 2.63
N GLN A 106 -5.97 -10.26 3.10
CA GLN A 106 -4.83 -10.91 2.45
C GLN A 106 -5.22 -11.52 1.10
N GLU A 107 -6.37 -12.18 1.00
CA GLU A 107 -6.87 -12.71 -0.27
C GLU A 107 -7.07 -11.58 -1.31
N LYS A 108 -7.70 -10.49 -0.89
CA LYS A 108 -7.90 -9.32 -1.75
C LYS A 108 -6.57 -8.69 -2.21
N ALA A 109 -5.60 -8.57 -1.31
CA ALA A 109 -4.27 -8.05 -1.64
C ALA A 109 -3.57 -8.97 -2.66
N ALA A 110 -3.61 -10.28 -2.46
CA ALA A 110 -3.01 -11.25 -3.36
C ALA A 110 -3.59 -11.20 -4.78
N MET A 111 -4.87 -10.90 -4.93
CA MET A 111 -5.50 -10.70 -6.25
C MET A 111 -4.93 -9.51 -7.02
N GLN A 112 -4.32 -8.54 -6.34
CA GLN A 112 -3.71 -7.37 -6.97
C GLN A 112 -2.23 -7.58 -7.35
N HIS A 113 -1.56 -8.60 -6.81
CA HIS A 113 -0.14 -8.88 -7.08
C HIS A 113 0.23 -8.86 -8.58
N PRO A 114 -0.56 -9.47 -9.49
CA PRO A 114 -0.25 -9.46 -10.92
C PRO A 114 -0.28 -8.08 -11.58
N LEU A 115 -0.81 -7.06 -10.91
CA LEU A 115 -0.88 -5.70 -11.42
C LEU A 115 0.39 -4.88 -11.12
N ALA A 116 1.29 -5.39 -10.28
CA ALA A 116 2.58 -4.75 -10.01
C ALA A 116 3.61 -5.13 -11.07
N ASP A 117 4.47 -4.17 -11.46
CA ASP A 117 5.67 -4.45 -12.27
C ASP A 117 6.77 -5.11 -11.44
N LEU A 118 6.82 -4.77 -10.16
CA LEU A 118 7.73 -5.38 -9.19
C LEU A 118 7.02 -5.47 -7.84
N LEU A 119 7.05 -6.66 -7.23
CA LEU A 119 6.40 -6.94 -5.95
C LEU A 119 7.42 -7.47 -4.96
N PHE A 120 7.50 -6.84 -3.78
CA PHE A 120 8.27 -7.31 -2.64
C PHE A 120 7.34 -7.96 -1.61
N LEU A 121 7.76 -9.13 -1.10
CA LEU A 121 7.03 -9.92 -0.10
C LEU A 121 7.97 -10.23 1.07
N PRO A 122 8.17 -9.32 2.02
CA PRO A 122 8.94 -9.61 3.23
C PRO A 122 8.32 -10.76 4.02
N ASP A 123 9.12 -11.71 4.50
CA ASP A 123 8.61 -12.79 5.34
C ASP A 123 8.42 -12.30 6.79
N LEU A 124 7.19 -11.94 7.12
CA LEU A 124 6.80 -11.39 8.42
C LEU A 124 5.88 -12.34 9.22
N ARG A 125 5.76 -13.62 8.83
CA ARG A 125 4.80 -14.57 9.40
C ARG A 125 4.97 -14.83 10.90
N ASP A 126 6.18 -14.65 11.42
CA ASP A 126 6.54 -14.81 12.84
C ASP A 126 6.57 -13.49 13.62
N ILE A 127 6.08 -12.40 13.02
CA ILE A 127 6.07 -11.06 13.61
C ILE A 127 4.63 -10.56 13.71
N TYR A 128 4.19 -10.25 14.93
CA TYR A 128 2.89 -9.63 15.14
C TYR A 128 2.88 -8.18 14.62
N SER A 129 1.85 -7.80 13.86
CA SER A 129 1.78 -6.50 13.16
C SER A 129 1.89 -5.27 14.07
N LEU A 130 1.56 -5.40 15.35
CA LEU A 130 1.67 -4.33 16.36
C LEU A 130 2.87 -4.48 17.28
N ASP A 131 3.79 -5.42 17.00
CA ASP A 131 5.01 -5.61 17.79
C ASP A 131 6.12 -4.67 17.31
N PHE A 132 6.05 -3.42 17.74
CA PHE A 132 7.06 -2.40 17.43
C PHE A 132 8.43 -2.66 18.07
N THR A 133 8.54 -3.64 18.97
CA THR A 133 9.85 -4.01 19.57
C THR A 133 10.75 -4.75 18.58
N LYS A 134 10.18 -5.30 17.51
CA LYS A 134 10.88 -6.04 16.44
C LYS A 134 11.21 -5.17 15.21
N SER A 135 11.19 -3.86 15.34
CA SER A 135 11.38 -2.94 14.19
C SER A 135 12.67 -3.19 13.41
N GLU A 136 13.79 -3.46 14.08
CA GLU A 136 15.06 -3.79 13.41
C GLU A 136 14.96 -5.09 12.60
N GLN A 137 14.30 -6.11 13.14
CA GLN A 137 14.07 -7.36 12.45
C GLN A 137 13.16 -7.17 11.22
N ILE A 138 12.12 -6.37 11.34
CA ILE A 138 11.20 -6.04 10.23
C ILE A 138 11.96 -5.33 9.10
N ILE A 139 12.80 -4.35 9.43
CA ILE A 139 13.64 -3.64 8.45
C ILE A 139 14.58 -4.61 7.73
N GLU A 140 15.20 -5.52 8.46
CA GLU A 140 16.11 -6.51 7.86
C GLU A 140 15.37 -7.47 6.92
N ARG A 141 14.16 -7.93 7.28
CA ARG A 141 13.31 -8.74 6.39
C ARG A 141 12.93 -7.99 5.11
N GLY A 142 12.65 -6.68 5.23
CA GLY A 142 12.41 -5.82 4.05
C GLY A 142 13.65 -5.74 3.16
N ARG A 143 14.84 -5.55 3.72
CA ARG A 143 16.10 -5.56 2.94
C ARG A 143 16.34 -6.88 2.22
N GLN A 144 16.12 -8.00 2.90
CA GLN A 144 16.25 -9.33 2.31
C GLN A 144 15.29 -9.54 1.14
N ALA A 145 14.04 -9.08 1.26
CA ALA A 145 13.06 -9.15 0.18
C ALA A 145 13.49 -8.35 -1.05
N VAL A 146 14.08 -7.16 -0.86
CA VAL A 146 14.62 -6.33 -1.95
C VAL A 146 15.87 -6.98 -2.55
N GLU A 147 16.79 -7.48 -1.73
CA GLU A 147 18.02 -8.12 -2.20
C GLU A 147 17.74 -9.36 -3.05
N ALA A 148 16.74 -10.16 -2.66
CA ALA A 148 16.30 -11.32 -3.42
C ALA A 148 15.77 -10.97 -4.83
N LYS A 149 15.39 -9.72 -5.07
CA LYS A 149 14.88 -9.22 -6.36
C LYS A 149 15.76 -8.11 -6.96
N ARG A 150 17.03 -8.07 -6.57
CA ARG A 150 17.98 -7.04 -7.04
C ARG A 150 18.08 -6.99 -8.58
N ASP A 151 18.14 -8.13 -9.22
CA ASP A 151 18.29 -8.21 -10.69
C ASP A 151 17.01 -7.74 -11.40
N GLU A 152 15.82 -8.09 -10.87
CA GLU A 152 14.53 -7.62 -11.39
C GLU A 152 14.42 -6.10 -11.24
N LEU A 153 14.85 -5.56 -10.09
CA LEU A 153 14.86 -4.11 -9.83
C LEU A 153 15.83 -3.38 -10.78
N ALA A 154 17.02 -3.92 -11.00
CA ALA A 154 17.99 -3.37 -11.94
C ALA A 154 17.46 -3.34 -13.38
N ALA A 155 16.86 -4.44 -13.84
CA ALA A 155 16.24 -4.52 -15.16
C ALA A 155 15.08 -3.52 -15.32
N LEU A 156 14.27 -3.33 -14.26
CA LEU A 156 13.22 -2.33 -14.28
C LEU A 156 13.77 -0.91 -14.36
N ALA A 157 14.86 -0.60 -13.64
CA ALA A 157 15.53 0.69 -13.69
C ALA A 157 16.07 0.99 -15.11
N GLU A 158 16.74 0.01 -15.75
CA GLU A 158 17.23 0.14 -17.13
C GLU A 158 16.09 0.41 -18.13
N LYS A 159 14.95 -0.28 -17.94
CA LYS A 159 13.74 -0.06 -18.76
C LYS A 159 13.23 1.37 -18.63
N ILE A 160 13.18 1.91 -17.40
CA ILE A 160 12.75 3.29 -17.11
C ILE A 160 13.70 4.30 -17.78
N GLU A 161 15.01 4.11 -17.63
CA GLU A 161 16.02 4.99 -18.22
C GLU A 161 15.95 4.98 -19.75
N SER A 162 15.81 3.82 -20.36
CA SER A 162 15.65 3.66 -21.81
C SER A 162 14.40 4.36 -22.32
N SER A 163 13.29 4.25 -21.62
CA SER A 163 12.02 4.92 -21.97
C SER A 163 12.14 6.44 -21.84
N ARG A 164 12.80 6.95 -20.81
CA ARG A 164 13.09 8.39 -20.64
C ARG A 164 14.02 8.93 -21.72
N GLY A 165 15.03 8.16 -22.11
CA GLY A 165 15.93 8.52 -23.23
C GLY A 165 15.20 8.64 -24.56
N LEU A 166 14.25 7.75 -24.83
CA LEU A 166 13.42 7.80 -26.05
C LEU A 166 12.48 9.02 -26.05
N VAL A 167 11.85 9.32 -24.93
CA VAL A 167 10.97 10.51 -24.77
C VAL A 167 11.78 11.81 -24.93
N ALA A 168 12.99 11.88 -24.37
CA ALA A 168 13.88 13.03 -24.54
C ALA A 168 14.33 13.25 -25.99
N LEU A 169 14.56 12.18 -26.75
CA LEU A 169 14.89 12.25 -28.18
C LEU A 169 13.71 12.71 -29.04
N ASP A 170 12.49 12.27 -28.69
CA ASP A 170 11.26 12.65 -29.41
C ASP A 170 10.84 14.10 -29.09
N SER A 171 10.98 14.55 -27.84
CA SER A 171 10.71 15.94 -27.44
C SER A 171 11.69 16.91 -28.08
N ASN A 172 12.94 16.52 -28.30
CA ASN A 172 13.92 17.33 -29.03
C ASN A 172 13.60 17.46 -30.54
N ARG A 173 12.85 16.51 -31.12
CA ARG A 173 12.38 16.57 -32.51
C ARG A 173 11.13 17.44 -32.67
N ASN A 174 10.27 17.54 -31.66
CA ASN A 174 8.96 18.19 -31.76
C ASN A 174 8.83 19.52 -30.98
N GLY A 175 9.87 20.03 -30.30
CA GLY A 175 9.91 21.33 -29.68
C GLY A 175 8.88 21.63 -28.58
N ALA A 176 8.26 20.60 -27.99
CA ALA A 176 7.27 20.75 -26.91
C ALA A 176 7.67 19.96 -25.69
N TYR A 177 8.05 20.64 -24.61
CA TYR A 177 8.18 20.04 -23.28
C TYR A 177 6.79 19.85 -22.66
N SER A 178 6.30 18.64 -22.58
CA SER A 178 5.23 18.30 -21.65
C SER A 178 5.87 17.72 -20.38
N LEU A 179 5.60 18.33 -19.24
CA LEU A 179 5.97 17.79 -17.93
C LEU A 179 5.22 16.47 -17.76
N GLN A 180 5.95 15.36 -17.77
CA GLN A 180 5.39 14.04 -17.44
C GLN A 180 5.13 13.96 -15.93
N PRO A 181 4.05 13.31 -15.49
CA PRO A 181 3.72 13.22 -14.08
C PRO A 181 4.82 12.49 -13.29
N THR A 182 5.11 13.04 -12.11
CA THR A 182 6.05 12.47 -11.14
C THR A 182 5.54 11.12 -10.66
N PRO A 183 6.39 10.11 -10.42
CA PRO A 183 5.96 8.82 -9.89
C PRO A 183 5.20 8.98 -8.57
N THR A 184 4.06 8.32 -8.45
CA THR A 184 3.23 8.30 -7.24
C THR A 184 3.68 7.13 -6.37
N ILE A 185 4.07 7.41 -5.13
CA ILE A 185 4.36 6.39 -4.12
C ILE A 185 3.11 6.26 -3.25
N LEU A 186 2.53 5.06 -3.23
CA LEU A 186 1.43 4.70 -2.35
C LEU A 186 1.96 3.85 -1.19
N GLN A 187 1.61 4.22 0.02
CA GLN A 187 1.83 3.44 1.24
C GLN A 187 0.52 2.89 1.74
#